data_1295f44dc395d724abbfb890e24d15f6
#
_entry.id   1295f44dc395d724abbfb890e24d15f6
#
_cell.length_a   1.000
_cell.length_b   1.000
_cell.length_c   1.000
_cell.angle_alpha   90.00
_cell.angle_beta   90.00
_cell.angle_gamma   90.00
#
_symmetry.space_group_name_H-M   'P 1'
#
loop_
_entity.id
_entity.type
_entity.pdbx_description
1 polymer ?
#
loop_
_entity_poly.entity_id
_entity_poly.type
_entity_poly.pdbx_seq_one_letter_code
_entity_poly.pdbx_strand_id
1 'polypeptide(L)'
;PTGGHVVKPSDGKEPERVAFIHCVGSRDEQIGKPYCSRVCCMYSMKNAQLCIDHEPDTEVTCYYMDIRAFGKGYEEFYKTSQEKYGIEFIRGKPAQIFENDDLTLTIRAEDTLLGKVTEYTYDLVVLSVGLEHPEGSEELRQTLGVSKSSDGFYMEAHPKLRPVDTLTDGVYIAGVAQGPKDIPDSVAQGSAAASRAAIPMAKGQVEIEPIIARTDDVICGACEVCVELCPYGAISITGDDNAAHAEINAALCKGCGTCVGACPSGAMDQQHFKTDQIMAQILSLIHI
;
A
#
# COMPACT_ATOMS: atom_id res chain seq x y z
N PRO A 1 -0.61 -3.43 33.67
CA PRO A 1 0.12 -2.19 33.42
C PRO A 1 1.45 -2.26 34.17
N THR A 2 2.56 -2.32 33.41
CA THR A 2 3.92 -2.54 33.92
C THR A 2 4.65 -1.23 34.28
N GLY A 3 3.97 -0.08 34.19
CA GLY A 3 4.60 1.24 34.40
C GLY A 3 5.61 1.64 33.31
N GLY A 4 5.62 0.91 32.19
CA GLY A 4 6.57 1.12 31.08
C GLY A 4 7.73 0.12 31.07
N HIS A 5 7.85 -0.73 32.09
CA HIS A 5 8.89 -1.77 32.14
C HIS A 5 8.56 -2.94 31.21
N VAL A 6 9.59 -3.54 30.64
CA VAL A 6 9.48 -4.76 29.84
C VAL A 6 9.47 -5.95 30.79
N VAL A 7 8.42 -6.76 30.74
CA VAL A 7 8.29 -7.94 31.57
C VAL A 7 7.91 -9.17 30.74
N LYS A 8 8.36 -10.32 31.16
CA LYS A 8 8.02 -11.60 30.54
C LYS A 8 6.52 -11.90 30.78
N PRO A 9 5.76 -12.29 29.75
CA PRO A 9 4.36 -12.70 29.92
C PRO A 9 4.21 -13.95 30.81
N SER A 10 5.24 -14.79 30.89
CA SER A 10 5.22 -16.07 31.60
C SER A 10 5.19 -15.91 33.13
N ASP A 11 5.96 -14.98 33.70
CA ASP A 11 6.15 -14.86 35.16
C ASP A 11 6.13 -13.40 35.65
N GLY A 12 5.98 -12.43 34.77
CA GLY A 12 5.94 -11.00 35.12
C GLY A 12 7.27 -10.39 35.54
N LYS A 13 8.38 -11.11 35.41
CA LYS A 13 9.72 -10.61 35.73
C LYS A 13 10.37 -9.95 34.52
N GLU A 14 11.36 -9.12 34.78
CA GLU A 14 12.21 -8.49 33.78
C GLU A 14 13.05 -9.55 33.06
N PRO A 15 13.20 -9.47 31.72
CA PRO A 15 14.02 -10.40 30.97
C PRO A 15 15.51 -10.00 31.02
N GLU A 16 16.41 -10.98 31.18
CA GLU A 16 17.86 -10.76 31.06
C GLU A 16 18.30 -10.79 29.58
N ARG A 17 17.63 -11.60 28.74
CA ARG A 17 17.99 -11.76 27.33
C ARG A 17 16.75 -11.62 26.44
N VAL A 18 16.79 -10.66 25.51
CA VAL A 18 15.67 -10.34 24.62
C VAL A 18 16.11 -10.49 23.16
N ALA A 19 15.31 -11.20 22.36
CA ALA A 19 15.52 -11.26 20.91
C ALA A 19 14.42 -10.51 20.15
N PHE A 20 14.79 -9.70 19.16
CA PHE A 20 13.90 -9.09 18.20
C PHE A 20 14.02 -9.80 16.85
N ILE A 21 12.91 -10.30 16.31
CA ILE A 21 12.88 -10.95 15.00
C ILE A 21 12.27 -10.01 13.99
N HIS A 22 13.06 -9.52 13.04
CA HIS A 22 12.64 -8.60 12.00
C HIS A 22 11.86 -9.30 10.87
N CYS A 23 11.11 -8.53 10.10
CA CYS A 23 10.37 -8.95 8.90
C CYS A 23 9.31 -10.04 9.14
N VAL A 24 8.72 -10.11 10.35
CA VAL A 24 7.61 -11.01 10.60
C VAL A 24 6.37 -10.53 9.83
N GLY A 25 5.84 -11.37 8.95
CA GLY A 25 4.72 -10.98 8.08
C GLY A 25 5.08 -9.99 6.96
N SER A 26 6.38 -9.91 6.59
CA SER A 26 6.89 -9.06 5.52
C SER A 26 7.99 -9.76 4.74
N ARG A 27 8.17 -9.42 3.45
CA ARG A 27 9.20 -9.98 2.57
C ARG A 27 9.12 -11.51 2.50
N ASP A 28 7.89 -12.01 2.42
CA ASP A 28 7.59 -13.42 2.41
C ASP A 28 6.52 -13.72 1.35
N GLU A 29 6.95 -14.34 0.25
CA GLU A 29 6.09 -14.70 -0.87
C GLU A 29 5.12 -15.82 -0.52
N GLN A 30 5.49 -16.71 0.41
CA GLN A 30 4.67 -17.87 0.78
C GLN A 30 3.36 -17.47 1.45
N ILE A 31 3.38 -16.35 2.19
CA ILE A 31 2.18 -15.79 2.84
C ILE A 31 1.56 -14.63 2.06
N GLY A 32 1.99 -14.40 0.81
CA GLY A 32 1.47 -13.32 -0.04
C GLY A 32 1.86 -11.91 0.41
N LYS A 33 2.96 -11.75 1.14
CA LYS A 33 3.49 -10.47 1.63
C LYS A 33 4.91 -10.22 1.11
N PRO A 34 5.14 -10.11 -0.22
CA PRO A 34 6.49 -9.98 -0.78
C PRO A 34 7.14 -8.62 -0.47
N TYR A 35 6.36 -7.63 -0.09
CA TYR A 35 6.81 -6.27 0.18
C TYR A 35 7.48 -6.11 1.55
N CYS A 36 8.31 -5.06 1.68
CA CYS A 36 8.87 -4.62 2.96
C CYS A 36 7.92 -3.65 3.66
N SER A 37 7.68 -3.84 4.94
CA SER A 37 6.87 -2.92 5.76
C SER A 37 7.57 -1.61 6.11
N ARG A 38 8.85 -1.41 5.75
CA ARG A 38 9.66 -0.18 5.85
C ARG A 38 9.94 0.35 7.26
N VAL A 39 9.15 0.00 8.25
CA VAL A 39 9.22 0.57 9.60
C VAL A 39 9.82 -0.37 10.64
N CYS A 40 9.78 -1.71 10.40
CA CYS A 40 10.10 -2.69 11.45
C CYS A 40 11.57 -2.63 11.90
N CYS A 41 12.53 -2.35 11.03
CA CYS A 41 13.93 -2.19 11.45
C CYS A 41 14.08 -1.03 12.45
N MET A 42 13.48 0.11 12.16
CA MET A 42 13.64 1.30 12.99
C MET A 42 12.90 1.19 14.32
N TYR A 43 11.64 0.72 14.34
CA TYR A 43 10.93 0.60 15.62
C TYR A 43 11.50 -0.52 16.50
N SER A 44 12.02 -1.59 15.90
CA SER A 44 12.67 -2.67 16.67
C SER A 44 13.93 -2.18 17.36
N MET A 45 14.80 -1.47 16.63
CA MET A 45 16.00 -0.87 17.21
C MET A 45 15.66 0.13 18.31
N LYS A 46 14.61 0.96 18.10
CA LYS A 46 14.13 1.88 19.14
C LYS A 46 13.66 1.12 20.39
N ASN A 47 12.84 0.09 20.21
CA ASN A 47 12.36 -0.70 21.35
C ASN A 47 13.51 -1.47 22.04
N ALA A 48 14.49 -1.96 21.28
CA ALA A 48 15.70 -2.57 21.81
C ALA A 48 16.51 -1.60 22.68
N GLN A 49 16.71 -0.35 22.20
CA GLN A 49 17.36 0.68 23.01
C GLN A 49 16.57 1.00 24.30
N LEU A 50 15.22 1.09 24.19
CA LEU A 50 14.37 1.32 25.37
C LEU A 50 14.43 0.18 26.38
N CYS A 51 14.58 -1.09 25.95
CA CYS A 51 14.81 -2.20 26.88
C CYS A 51 16.06 -1.96 27.70
N ILE A 52 17.16 -1.58 27.07
CA ILE A 52 18.47 -1.32 27.73
C ILE A 52 18.42 -0.03 28.57
N ASP A 53 17.72 1.02 28.09
CA ASP A 53 17.57 2.26 28.88
C ASP A 53 16.80 2.02 30.20
N HIS A 54 15.83 1.09 30.21
CA HIS A 54 15.07 0.73 31.40
C HIS A 54 15.80 -0.28 32.28
N GLU A 55 16.44 -1.27 31.65
CA GLU A 55 17.17 -2.35 32.32
C GLU A 55 18.55 -2.50 31.67
N PRO A 56 19.56 -1.78 32.21
CA PRO A 56 20.91 -1.70 31.60
C PRO A 56 21.66 -3.02 31.48
N ASP A 57 21.27 -4.03 32.28
CA ASP A 57 21.90 -5.35 32.27
C ASP A 57 21.25 -6.31 31.25
N THR A 58 20.19 -5.88 30.54
CA THR A 58 19.52 -6.68 29.52
C THR A 58 20.36 -6.83 28.26
N GLU A 59 20.65 -8.04 27.85
CA GLU A 59 21.27 -8.37 26.57
C GLU A 59 20.22 -8.40 25.45
N VAL A 60 20.42 -7.65 24.36
CA VAL A 60 19.47 -7.58 23.25
C VAL A 60 20.11 -8.04 21.94
N THR A 61 19.45 -8.97 21.25
CA THR A 61 19.84 -9.47 19.93
C THR A 61 18.75 -9.19 18.90
N CYS A 62 19.12 -8.68 17.72
CA CYS A 62 18.25 -8.47 16.59
C CYS A 62 18.56 -9.45 15.44
N TYR A 63 17.61 -10.31 15.07
CA TYR A 63 17.68 -11.17 13.90
C TYR A 63 17.15 -10.44 12.68
N TYR A 64 17.93 -10.33 11.61
CA TYR A 64 17.59 -9.52 10.44
C TYR A 64 18.02 -10.17 9.12
N MET A 65 17.36 -9.83 8.02
CA MET A 65 17.81 -10.18 6.66
C MET A 65 18.72 -9.09 6.08
N ASP A 66 18.27 -7.85 6.11
CA ASP A 66 19.04 -6.63 5.88
C ASP A 66 18.40 -5.47 6.68
N ILE A 67 19.22 -4.52 7.13
CA ILE A 67 18.72 -3.33 7.85
C ILE A 67 18.38 -2.25 6.81
N ARG A 68 17.15 -1.75 6.88
CA ARG A 68 16.64 -0.69 6.01
C ARG A 68 16.48 0.61 6.79
N ALA A 69 17.60 1.30 6.99
CA ALA A 69 17.73 2.56 7.71
C ALA A 69 17.96 3.71 6.71
N PHE A 70 16.99 3.96 5.81
CA PHE A 70 17.15 4.88 4.68
C PHE A 70 16.66 6.31 4.92
N GLY A 71 16.06 6.60 6.09
CA GLY A 71 15.65 7.95 6.48
C GLY A 71 16.83 8.81 6.96
N LYS A 72 16.64 10.13 7.01
CA LYS A 72 17.64 11.04 7.52
C LYS A 72 17.93 10.77 8.99
N GLY A 73 19.20 10.48 9.34
CA GLY A 73 19.63 10.14 10.69
C GLY A 73 19.38 8.67 11.08
N TYR A 74 18.80 7.84 10.22
CA TYR A 74 18.47 6.45 10.56
C TYR A 74 19.68 5.54 10.52
N GLU A 75 20.64 5.78 9.64
CA GLU A 75 21.91 5.06 9.63
C GLU A 75 22.74 5.31 10.90
N GLU A 76 22.76 6.57 11.33
CA GLU A 76 23.42 6.97 12.58
C GLU A 76 22.74 6.34 13.81
N PHE A 77 21.40 6.23 13.76
CA PHE A 77 20.63 5.54 14.79
C PHE A 77 20.97 4.05 14.86
N TYR A 78 21.12 3.38 13.70
CA TYR A 78 21.55 1.99 13.63
C TYR A 78 22.95 1.80 14.20
N LYS A 79 23.92 2.66 13.83
CA LYS A 79 25.27 2.63 14.40
C LYS A 79 25.26 2.86 15.91
N THR A 80 24.47 3.81 16.39
CA THR A 80 24.29 4.04 17.82
C THR A 80 23.76 2.82 18.55
N SER A 81 22.83 2.07 17.94
CA SER A 81 22.30 0.82 18.50
C SER A 81 23.40 -0.22 18.71
N GLN A 82 24.36 -0.30 17.80
CA GLN A 82 25.49 -1.23 17.88
C GLN A 82 26.58 -0.73 18.85
N GLU A 83 27.05 0.50 18.66
CA GLU A 83 28.25 1.03 19.31
C GLU A 83 28.00 1.50 20.74
N LYS A 84 26.89 2.15 21.00
CA LYS A 84 26.56 2.70 22.32
C LYS A 84 25.75 1.74 23.18
N TYR A 85 24.76 1.08 22.57
CA TYR A 85 23.86 0.18 23.29
C TYR A 85 24.32 -1.27 23.29
N GLY A 86 25.29 -1.63 22.48
CA GLY A 86 25.82 -2.98 22.42
C GLY A 86 24.83 -4.03 21.89
N ILE A 87 23.80 -3.59 21.15
CA ILE A 87 22.81 -4.50 20.57
C ILE A 87 23.49 -5.40 19.54
N GLU A 88 23.36 -6.70 19.73
CA GLU A 88 23.86 -7.68 18.80
C GLU A 88 22.96 -7.81 17.57
N PHE A 89 23.56 -7.91 16.38
CA PHE A 89 22.83 -8.08 15.12
C PHE A 89 23.27 -9.36 14.42
N ILE A 90 22.38 -10.37 14.39
CA ILE A 90 22.60 -11.65 13.72
C ILE A 90 21.91 -11.62 12.36
N ARG A 91 22.70 -11.73 11.29
CA ARG A 91 22.15 -11.77 9.94
C ARG A 91 21.61 -13.15 9.61
N GLY A 92 20.33 -13.34 9.84
CA GLY A 92 19.63 -14.59 9.59
C GLY A 92 18.15 -14.47 9.93
N LYS A 93 17.30 -15.28 9.30
CA LYS A 93 15.89 -15.43 9.69
C LYS A 93 15.78 -16.69 10.53
N PRO A 94 15.22 -16.64 11.76
CA PRO A 94 14.97 -17.82 12.56
C PRO A 94 14.14 -18.86 11.79
N ALA A 95 14.65 -20.10 11.75
CA ALA A 95 13.94 -21.20 11.14
C ALA A 95 12.92 -21.81 12.11
N GLN A 96 13.28 -21.84 13.39
CA GLN A 96 12.46 -22.41 14.45
C GLN A 96 12.66 -21.67 15.76
N ILE A 97 11.62 -21.66 16.60
CA ILE A 97 11.66 -21.19 17.98
C ILE A 97 11.03 -22.28 18.82
N PHE A 98 11.72 -22.70 19.88
CA PHE A 98 11.29 -23.73 20.79
C PHE A 98 11.08 -23.12 22.18
N GLU A 99 9.99 -23.48 22.82
CA GLU A 99 9.81 -23.23 24.25
C GLU A 99 10.43 -24.37 25.07
N ASN A 100 11.25 -24.01 26.02
CA ASN A 100 11.91 -24.95 26.94
C ASN A 100 11.05 -25.18 28.19
N ASP A 101 11.35 -26.24 28.94
CA ASP A 101 10.60 -26.58 30.17
C ASP A 101 10.64 -25.48 31.25
N ASP A 102 11.66 -24.63 31.23
CA ASP A 102 11.82 -23.46 32.11
C ASP A 102 11.20 -22.18 31.57
N LEU A 103 10.38 -22.28 30.51
CA LEU A 103 9.70 -21.16 29.82
C LEU A 103 10.65 -20.18 29.10
N THR A 104 11.92 -20.53 28.95
CA THR A 104 12.82 -19.80 28.04
C THR A 104 12.58 -20.22 26.58
N LEU A 105 13.04 -19.42 25.62
CA LEU A 105 12.81 -19.63 24.21
C LEU A 105 14.14 -19.82 23.48
N THR A 106 14.35 -20.98 22.88
CA THR A 106 15.53 -21.25 22.05
C THR A 106 15.25 -20.91 20.59
N ILE A 107 16.03 -20.01 20.01
CA ILE A 107 15.98 -19.62 18.60
C ILE A 107 17.07 -20.38 17.85
N ARG A 108 16.65 -21.12 16.81
CA ARG A 108 17.52 -21.76 15.84
C ARG A 108 17.52 -20.97 14.54
N ALA A 109 18.68 -20.40 14.20
CA ALA A 109 18.87 -19.61 13.00
C ALA A 109 20.22 -19.90 12.34
N GLU A 110 20.30 -19.74 11.01
CA GLU A 110 21.57 -19.65 10.33
C GLU A 110 22.09 -18.22 10.44
N ASP A 111 23.28 -18.06 11.02
CA ASP A 111 24.03 -16.82 10.87
C ASP A 111 24.72 -16.83 9.49
N THR A 112 24.16 -16.08 8.55
CA THR A 112 24.61 -16.06 7.16
C THR A 112 25.96 -15.34 6.97
N LEU A 113 26.45 -14.59 7.96
CA LEU A 113 27.78 -14.01 7.94
C LEU A 113 28.83 -15.03 8.37
N LEU A 114 28.50 -15.89 9.33
CA LEU A 114 29.37 -16.96 9.80
C LEU A 114 29.22 -18.26 8.99
N GLY A 115 28.14 -18.41 8.23
CA GLY A 115 27.78 -19.63 7.50
C GLY A 115 27.52 -20.81 8.44
N LYS A 116 26.96 -20.56 9.62
CA LYS A 116 26.70 -21.56 10.66
C LYS A 116 25.29 -21.47 11.20
N VAL A 117 24.71 -22.64 11.47
CA VAL A 117 23.48 -22.72 12.29
C VAL A 117 23.86 -22.50 13.74
N THR A 118 23.17 -21.58 14.38
CA THR A 118 23.35 -21.20 15.79
C THR A 118 22.05 -21.43 16.56
N GLU A 119 22.19 -21.73 17.83
CA GLU A 119 21.08 -21.84 18.77
C GLU A 119 21.38 -20.98 19.99
N TYR A 120 20.52 -20.03 20.28
CA TYR A 120 20.61 -19.15 21.44
C TYR A 120 19.29 -19.15 22.20
N THR A 121 19.42 -19.08 23.52
CA THR A 121 18.26 -19.07 24.42
C THR A 121 18.01 -17.66 24.95
N TYR A 122 16.73 -17.27 24.96
CA TYR A 122 16.24 -15.96 25.35
C TYR A 122 15.08 -16.09 26.36
N ASP A 123 14.92 -15.09 27.20
CA ASP A 123 13.77 -14.99 28.12
C ASP A 123 12.52 -14.41 27.45
N LEU A 124 12.75 -13.57 26.44
CA LEU A 124 11.68 -12.91 25.70
C LEU A 124 12.03 -12.82 24.21
N VAL A 125 11.07 -13.19 23.37
CA VAL A 125 11.17 -13.03 21.92
C VAL A 125 10.11 -12.06 21.43
N VAL A 126 10.53 -10.99 20.79
CA VAL A 126 9.67 -9.95 20.23
C VAL A 126 9.57 -10.10 18.72
N LEU A 127 8.36 -10.30 18.22
CA LEU A 127 8.08 -10.39 16.79
C LEU A 127 7.89 -8.98 16.21
N SER A 128 8.81 -8.57 15.35
CA SER A 128 8.73 -7.29 14.64
C SER A 128 7.81 -7.41 13.43
N VAL A 129 6.52 -7.29 13.71
CA VAL A 129 5.45 -7.52 12.73
C VAL A 129 5.39 -6.44 11.64
N GLY A 130 4.95 -6.85 10.45
CA GLY A 130 4.79 -5.98 9.29
C GLY A 130 3.49 -5.16 9.33
N LEU A 131 3.34 -4.33 8.30
CA LEU A 131 2.13 -3.55 8.03
C LEU A 131 1.36 -4.19 6.89
N GLU A 132 0.04 -4.24 7.02
CA GLU A 132 -0.87 -4.63 5.95
C GLU A 132 -2.08 -3.70 5.90
N HIS A 133 -2.85 -3.80 4.82
CA HIS A 133 -4.08 -3.03 4.70
C HIS A 133 -5.10 -3.50 5.76
N PRO A 134 -5.91 -2.59 6.33
CA PRO A 134 -6.90 -2.94 7.35
C PRO A 134 -8.08 -3.72 6.74
N GLU A 135 -8.81 -4.41 7.62
CA GLU A 135 -10.13 -4.98 7.28
C GLU A 135 -11.07 -3.88 6.77
N GLY A 136 -11.95 -4.21 5.82
CA GLY A 136 -12.86 -3.24 5.19
C GLY A 136 -12.23 -2.39 4.08
N SER A 137 -10.91 -2.48 3.85
CA SER A 137 -10.25 -1.72 2.77
C SER A 137 -10.79 -2.09 1.38
N GLU A 138 -11.22 -3.34 1.17
CA GLU A 138 -11.79 -3.78 -0.10
C GLU A 138 -13.17 -3.17 -0.36
N GLU A 139 -14.04 -3.10 0.65
CA GLU A 139 -15.36 -2.47 0.55
C GLU A 139 -15.22 -0.96 0.27
N LEU A 140 -14.31 -0.30 0.99
CA LEU A 140 -14.02 1.11 0.77
C LEU A 140 -13.47 1.36 -0.64
N ARG A 141 -12.59 0.49 -1.13
CA ARG A 141 -12.06 0.53 -2.50
C ARG A 141 -13.17 0.50 -3.54
N GLN A 142 -14.10 -0.43 -3.40
CA GLN A 142 -15.23 -0.58 -4.31
C GLN A 142 -16.15 0.65 -4.26
N THR A 143 -16.47 1.13 -3.07
CA THR A 143 -17.30 2.33 -2.86
C THR A 143 -16.69 3.58 -3.50
N LEU A 144 -15.37 3.76 -3.40
CA LEU A 144 -14.66 4.91 -3.94
C LEU A 144 -14.21 4.72 -5.40
N GLY A 145 -14.34 3.52 -5.97
CA GLY A 145 -13.84 3.20 -7.31
C GLY A 145 -12.32 3.33 -7.46
N VAL A 146 -11.56 3.10 -6.38
CA VAL A 146 -10.09 3.23 -6.37
C VAL A 146 -9.43 1.93 -6.79
N SER A 147 -8.37 2.01 -7.59
CA SER A 147 -7.57 0.86 -7.98
C SER A 147 -6.68 0.37 -6.83
N LYS A 148 -6.27 -0.90 -6.90
CA LYS A 148 -5.44 -1.61 -5.91
C LYS A 148 -4.18 -2.12 -6.60
N SER A 149 -3.05 -1.99 -5.94
CA SER A 149 -1.78 -2.57 -6.36
C SER A 149 -1.70 -4.07 -6.03
N SER A 150 -0.72 -4.76 -6.58
CA SER A 150 -0.54 -6.20 -6.37
C SER A 150 -0.25 -6.59 -4.92
N ASP A 151 0.24 -5.64 -4.12
CA ASP A 151 0.51 -5.81 -2.69
C ASP A 151 -0.70 -5.58 -1.78
N GLY A 152 -1.84 -5.20 -2.35
CA GLY A 152 -3.11 -5.03 -1.65
C GLY A 152 -3.42 -3.62 -1.17
N PHE A 153 -2.51 -2.67 -1.32
CA PHE A 153 -2.73 -1.26 -0.98
C PHE A 153 -3.41 -0.49 -2.12
N TYR A 154 -3.94 0.69 -1.84
CA TYR A 154 -4.54 1.52 -2.88
C TYR A 154 -3.46 2.09 -3.80
N MET A 155 -3.77 2.11 -5.10
CA MET A 155 -2.83 2.50 -6.13
C MET A 155 -2.94 3.98 -6.45
N GLU A 156 -1.81 4.66 -6.50
CA GLU A 156 -1.68 6.01 -7.01
C GLU A 156 -1.86 6.07 -8.54
N ALA A 157 -2.27 7.22 -9.04
CA ALA A 157 -2.44 7.44 -10.47
C ALA A 157 -1.12 7.34 -11.25
N HIS A 158 -0.01 7.74 -10.64
CA HIS A 158 1.33 7.58 -11.20
C HIS A 158 2.40 7.73 -10.10
N PRO A 159 3.31 6.77 -9.92
CA PRO A 159 4.23 6.73 -8.77
C PRO A 159 5.20 7.92 -8.68
N LYS A 160 5.52 8.55 -9.81
CA LYS A 160 6.46 9.69 -9.85
C LYS A 160 5.78 11.03 -10.05
N LEU A 161 4.74 11.10 -10.87
CA LEU A 161 4.14 12.37 -11.31
C LEU A 161 2.87 12.73 -10.53
N ARG A 162 2.14 11.72 -10.04
CA ARG A 162 0.88 11.88 -9.30
C ARG A 162 0.81 10.89 -8.12
N PRO A 163 1.76 11.02 -7.15
CA PRO A 163 1.96 9.99 -6.11
C PRO A 163 0.89 9.99 -5.01
N VAL A 164 0.04 11.01 -4.94
CA VAL A 164 -1.06 11.13 -3.96
C VAL A 164 -2.44 11.23 -4.61
N ASP A 165 -2.50 11.32 -5.93
CA ASP A 165 -3.76 11.26 -6.68
C ASP A 165 -4.13 9.80 -6.94
N THR A 166 -5.41 9.49 -7.01
CA THR A 166 -5.89 8.21 -7.57
C THR A 166 -6.30 8.38 -9.03
N LEU A 167 -6.65 7.28 -9.69
CA LEU A 167 -7.30 7.34 -11.02
C LEU A 167 -8.73 7.87 -10.95
N THR A 168 -9.32 7.89 -9.76
CA THR A 168 -10.66 8.46 -9.50
C THR A 168 -10.49 9.91 -9.10
N ASP A 169 -11.05 10.84 -9.90
CA ASP A 169 -10.93 12.25 -9.62
C ASP A 169 -11.62 12.64 -8.30
N GLY A 170 -10.97 13.54 -7.56
CA GLY A 170 -11.44 13.97 -6.25
C GLY A 170 -11.09 13.03 -5.10
N VAL A 171 -10.49 11.87 -5.38
CA VAL A 171 -10.00 10.92 -4.36
C VAL A 171 -8.49 10.96 -4.32
N TYR A 172 -7.96 11.24 -3.14
CA TYR A 172 -6.52 11.34 -2.87
C TYR A 172 -6.12 10.31 -1.82
N ILE A 173 -4.91 9.79 -1.92
CA ILE A 173 -4.38 8.80 -0.98
C ILE A 173 -3.15 9.34 -0.27
N ALA A 174 -3.00 8.96 0.99
CA ALA A 174 -1.84 9.34 1.79
C ALA A 174 -1.53 8.28 2.85
N GLY A 175 -0.28 8.28 3.31
CA GLY A 175 0.17 7.40 4.37
C GLY A 175 0.09 5.92 4.01
N VAL A 176 -0.18 5.09 5.01
CA VAL A 176 -0.21 3.62 4.86
C VAL A 176 -1.32 3.13 3.93
N ALA A 177 -2.31 3.95 3.62
CA ALA A 177 -3.34 3.59 2.62
C ALA A 177 -2.75 3.29 1.24
N GLN A 178 -1.64 3.98 0.86
CA GLN A 178 -0.93 3.74 -0.40
C GLN A 178 0.12 2.63 -0.29
N GLY A 179 0.63 2.38 0.90
CA GLY A 179 1.65 1.36 1.16
C GLY A 179 2.41 1.64 2.45
N PRO A 180 3.17 0.66 2.95
CA PRO A 180 3.90 0.82 4.19
C PRO A 180 4.85 2.02 4.17
N LYS A 181 4.79 2.86 5.20
CA LYS A 181 5.66 4.03 5.39
C LYS A 181 5.70 4.48 6.83
N ASP A 182 6.71 5.26 7.17
CA ASP A 182 6.87 5.84 8.49
C ASP A 182 5.99 7.10 8.71
N ILE A 183 6.05 7.64 9.92
CA ILE A 183 5.27 8.83 10.30
C ILE A 183 5.69 10.07 9.49
N PRO A 184 6.99 10.41 9.35
CA PRO A 184 7.41 11.55 8.54
C PRO A 184 6.92 11.49 7.10
N ASP A 185 7.06 10.34 6.42
CA ASP A 185 6.57 10.15 5.05
C ASP A 185 5.04 10.25 4.99
N SER A 186 4.33 9.69 5.99
CA SER A 186 2.87 9.76 6.06
C SER A 186 2.37 11.20 6.21
N VAL A 187 3.02 12.00 7.05
CA VAL A 187 2.69 13.43 7.25
C VAL A 187 2.99 14.24 5.98
N ALA A 188 4.15 14.02 5.36
CA ALA A 188 4.51 14.69 4.11
C ALA A 188 3.50 14.36 3.00
N GLN A 189 3.09 13.10 2.90
CA GLN A 189 2.10 12.66 1.92
C GLN A 189 0.70 13.22 2.21
N GLY A 190 0.30 13.29 3.48
CA GLY A 190 -0.95 13.94 3.89
C GLY A 190 -1.00 15.41 3.49
N SER A 191 0.09 16.15 3.71
CA SER A 191 0.22 17.55 3.28
C SER A 191 0.17 17.68 1.75
N ALA A 192 0.81 16.76 1.03
CA ALA A 192 0.77 16.72 -0.44
C ALA A 192 -0.66 16.45 -0.95
N ALA A 193 -1.37 15.48 -0.36
CA ALA A 193 -2.76 15.16 -0.72
C ALA A 193 -3.70 16.36 -0.48
N ALA A 194 -3.56 17.05 0.67
CA ALA A 194 -4.31 18.26 0.96
C ALA A 194 -4.03 19.37 -0.06
N SER A 195 -2.77 19.58 -0.42
CA SER A 195 -2.38 20.57 -1.45
C SER A 195 -2.96 20.23 -2.82
N ARG A 196 -2.96 18.94 -3.21
CA ARG A 196 -3.58 18.49 -4.46
C ARG A 196 -5.10 18.69 -4.45
N ALA A 197 -5.77 18.36 -3.34
CA ALA A 197 -7.20 18.56 -3.17
C ALA A 197 -7.59 20.06 -3.23
N ALA A 198 -6.75 20.96 -2.72
CA ALA A 198 -6.99 22.40 -2.75
C ALA A 198 -7.00 22.99 -4.18
N ILE A 199 -6.33 22.37 -5.16
CA ILE A 199 -6.23 22.89 -6.52
C ILE A 199 -7.61 23.01 -7.19
N PRO A 200 -8.41 21.93 -7.33
CA PRO A 200 -9.75 22.04 -7.94
C PRO A 200 -10.70 22.90 -7.10
N MET A 201 -10.59 22.89 -5.76
CA MET A 201 -11.40 23.76 -4.90
C MET A 201 -11.10 25.24 -5.14
N ALA A 202 -9.82 25.62 -5.26
CA ALA A 202 -9.43 27.01 -5.51
C ALA A 202 -9.81 27.47 -6.94
N LYS A 203 -9.72 26.57 -7.94
CA LYS A 203 -10.12 26.85 -9.32
C LYS A 203 -11.65 26.94 -9.49
N GLY A 204 -12.43 26.28 -8.62
CA GLY A 204 -13.87 26.14 -8.76
C GLY A 204 -14.33 25.33 -9.97
N GLN A 205 -13.39 24.65 -10.62
CA GLN A 205 -13.63 23.82 -11.81
C GLN A 205 -12.64 22.67 -11.88
N VAL A 206 -13.04 21.59 -12.54
CA VAL A 206 -12.21 20.40 -12.80
C VAL A 206 -12.00 20.27 -14.30
N GLU A 207 -10.76 19.99 -14.70
CA GLU A 207 -10.46 19.63 -16.11
C GLU A 207 -10.84 18.16 -16.31
N ILE A 208 -11.74 17.92 -17.26
CA ILE A 208 -12.19 16.58 -17.62
C ILE A 208 -11.38 16.03 -18.80
N GLU A 209 -11.31 14.71 -18.92
CA GLU A 209 -10.72 14.03 -20.07
C GLU A 209 -11.52 14.35 -21.33
N PRO A 210 -10.92 14.84 -22.43
CA PRO A 210 -11.65 15.14 -23.66
C PRO A 210 -12.09 13.87 -24.42
N ILE A 211 -11.45 12.72 -24.15
CA ILE A 211 -11.77 11.43 -24.76
C ILE A 211 -12.85 10.74 -23.93
N ILE A 212 -14.09 11.22 -24.02
CA ILE A 212 -15.24 10.66 -23.31
C ILE A 212 -16.18 9.94 -24.27
N ALA A 213 -16.93 8.98 -23.72
CA ALA A 213 -18.01 8.37 -24.47
C ALA A 213 -19.15 9.37 -24.72
N ARG A 214 -19.91 9.16 -25.79
CA ARG A 214 -21.15 9.89 -26.11
C ARG A 214 -22.21 8.93 -26.59
N THR A 215 -23.46 9.27 -26.34
CA THR A 215 -24.63 8.53 -26.82
C THR A 215 -25.24 9.24 -28.02
N ASP A 216 -25.68 8.46 -29.00
CA ASP A 216 -26.63 8.89 -30.00
C ASP A 216 -28.02 8.51 -29.50
N ASP A 217 -28.79 9.52 -29.08
CA ASP A 217 -30.11 9.37 -28.44
C ASP A 217 -31.14 8.76 -29.39
N VAL A 218 -30.93 8.90 -30.72
CA VAL A 218 -31.89 8.43 -31.74
C VAL A 218 -31.86 6.92 -31.89
N ILE A 219 -30.68 6.34 -31.78
CA ILE A 219 -30.49 4.86 -31.95
C ILE A 219 -30.27 4.14 -30.63
N CYS A 220 -30.26 4.85 -29.51
CA CYS A 220 -30.14 4.28 -28.19
C CYS A 220 -31.40 3.51 -27.79
N GLY A 221 -31.28 2.23 -27.50
CA GLY A 221 -32.40 1.40 -27.06
C GLY A 221 -32.57 1.31 -25.54
N ALA A 222 -31.89 2.13 -24.74
CA ALA A 222 -31.94 2.17 -23.28
C ALA A 222 -31.80 0.78 -22.60
N CYS A 223 -31.00 -0.09 -23.17
CA CYS A 223 -30.86 -1.48 -22.74
C CYS A 223 -29.98 -1.69 -21.48
N GLU A 224 -29.48 -0.62 -20.89
CA GLU A 224 -28.66 -0.59 -19.65
C GLU A 224 -27.31 -1.30 -19.68
N VAL A 225 -26.94 -2.03 -20.74
CA VAL A 225 -25.65 -2.76 -20.84
C VAL A 225 -24.46 -1.85 -20.54
N CYS A 226 -24.46 -0.61 -21.05
CA CYS A 226 -23.41 0.36 -20.82
C CYS A 226 -23.37 0.86 -19.36
N VAL A 227 -24.50 0.88 -18.67
CA VAL A 227 -24.60 1.27 -17.26
C VAL A 227 -23.94 0.21 -16.38
N GLU A 228 -24.32 -1.07 -16.57
CA GLU A 228 -23.80 -2.20 -15.81
C GLU A 228 -22.29 -2.40 -16.01
N LEU A 229 -21.79 -2.15 -17.21
CA LEU A 229 -20.38 -2.33 -17.55
C LEU A 229 -19.48 -1.16 -17.17
N CYS A 230 -20.04 0.00 -16.78
CA CYS A 230 -19.24 1.17 -16.46
C CYS A 230 -18.59 1.06 -15.09
N PRO A 231 -17.26 0.85 -14.98
CA PRO A 231 -16.60 0.71 -13.69
C PRO A 231 -16.52 2.02 -12.89
N TYR A 232 -16.88 3.14 -13.54
CA TYR A 232 -16.83 4.49 -12.96
C TYR A 232 -18.20 5.03 -12.58
N GLY A 233 -19.30 4.29 -12.83
CA GLY A 233 -20.65 4.76 -12.59
C GLY A 233 -20.98 6.06 -13.37
N ALA A 234 -20.35 6.24 -14.53
CA ALA A 234 -20.47 7.48 -15.33
C ALA A 234 -21.69 7.51 -16.25
N ILE A 235 -22.51 6.47 -16.28
CA ILE A 235 -23.64 6.34 -17.23
C ILE A 235 -24.93 6.07 -16.45
N SER A 236 -25.96 6.80 -16.78
CA SER A 236 -27.32 6.61 -16.27
C SER A 236 -28.33 6.61 -17.43
N ILE A 237 -29.52 6.05 -17.23
CA ILE A 237 -30.62 6.18 -18.18
C ILE A 237 -31.46 7.41 -17.79
N THR A 238 -31.75 8.24 -18.76
CA THR A 238 -32.57 9.44 -18.62
C THR A 238 -33.67 9.45 -19.69
N GLY A 239 -34.71 10.24 -19.48
CA GLY A 239 -35.88 10.34 -20.37
C GLY A 239 -37.03 9.44 -19.98
N ASP A 240 -38.21 9.68 -20.60
CA ASP A 240 -39.43 8.89 -20.41
C ASP A 240 -39.44 7.68 -21.36
N ASP A 241 -40.32 6.71 -21.14
CA ASP A 241 -40.39 5.41 -21.79
C ASP A 241 -40.16 5.38 -23.32
N ASN A 242 -40.53 6.44 -24.04
CA ASN A 242 -40.34 6.55 -25.49
C ASN A 242 -39.12 7.36 -25.92
N ALA A 243 -38.43 8.02 -24.98
CA ALA A 243 -37.29 8.87 -25.22
C ALA A 243 -36.11 8.51 -24.26
N ALA A 244 -36.20 7.35 -23.61
CA ALA A 244 -35.17 6.90 -22.70
C ALA A 244 -33.86 6.62 -23.45
N HIS A 245 -32.78 7.18 -22.97
CA HIS A 245 -31.44 7.00 -23.52
C HIS A 245 -30.35 7.04 -22.44
N ALA A 246 -29.17 6.55 -22.76
CA ALA A 246 -28.03 6.61 -21.87
C ALA A 246 -27.42 8.02 -21.86
N GLU A 247 -27.33 8.63 -20.70
CA GLU A 247 -26.64 9.90 -20.47
C GLU A 247 -25.29 9.66 -19.78
N ILE A 248 -24.25 10.37 -20.25
CA ILE A 248 -22.90 10.21 -19.75
C ILE A 248 -22.51 11.41 -18.92
N ASN A 249 -22.18 11.18 -17.65
CA ASN A 249 -21.56 12.18 -16.80
C ASN A 249 -20.09 12.35 -17.22
N ALA A 250 -19.82 13.45 -17.93
CA ALA A 250 -18.48 13.76 -18.45
C ALA A 250 -17.39 13.88 -17.37
N ALA A 251 -17.77 14.28 -16.15
CA ALA A 251 -16.84 14.40 -15.04
C ALA A 251 -16.38 13.04 -14.47
N LEU A 252 -17.22 12.02 -14.60
CA LEU A 252 -16.92 10.66 -14.14
C LEU A 252 -16.33 9.78 -15.24
N CYS A 253 -16.60 10.07 -16.51
CA CYS A 253 -16.14 9.28 -17.64
C CYS A 253 -14.62 9.36 -17.80
N LYS A 254 -13.94 8.20 -17.85
CA LYS A 254 -12.49 8.07 -18.03
C LYS A 254 -12.08 7.67 -19.46
N GLY A 255 -13.03 7.67 -20.40
CA GLY A 255 -12.72 7.35 -21.79
C GLY A 255 -12.19 5.95 -22.05
N CYS A 256 -12.54 4.96 -21.20
CA CYS A 256 -12.01 3.58 -21.32
C CYS A 256 -12.56 2.81 -22.53
N GLY A 257 -13.67 3.26 -23.15
CA GLY A 257 -14.26 2.67 -24.35
C GLY A 257 -15.08 1.38 -24.12
N THR A 258 -15.15 0.83 -22.90
CA THR A 258 -15.87 -0.42 -22.61
C THR A 258 -17.34 -0.37 -23.06
N CYS A 259 -18.04 0.72 -22.77
CA CYS A 259 -19.43 0.91 -23.17
C CYS A 259 -19.60 1.01 -24.70
N VAL A 260 -18.63 1.56 -25.40
CA VAL A 260 -18.64 1.67 -26.87
C VAL A 260 -18.55 0.29 -27.53
N GLY A 261 -17.56 -0.52 -27.06
CA GLY A 261 -17.38 -1.88 -27.58
C GLY A 261 -18.53 -2.85 -27.26
N ALA A 262 -19.29 -2.58 -26.21
CA ALA A 262 -20.37 -3.44 -25.74
C ALA A 262 -21.78 -3.02 -26.23
N CYS A 263 -21.92 -1.83 -26.83
CA CYS A 263 -23.22 -1.31 -27.23
C CYS A 263 -23.83 -2.11 -28.40
N PRO A 264 -24.97 -2.82 -28.19
CA PRO A 264 -25.55 -3.69 -29.23
C PRO A 264 -26.18 -2.89 -30.39
N SER A 265 -26.64 -1.66 -30.15
CA SER A 265 -27.21 -0.79 -31.18
C SER A 265 -26.17 0.09 -31.89
N GLY A 266 -24.93 0.13 -31.37
CA GLY A 266 -23.90 1.08 -31.83
C GLY A 266 -24.16 2.53 -31.48
N ALA A 267 -25.08 2.79 -30.53
CA ALA A 267 -25.43 4.16 -30.10
C ALA A 267 -24.32 4.83 -29.29
N MET A 268 -23.44 4.04 -28.68
CA MET A 268 -22.31 4.58 -27.92
C MET A 268 -21.11 4.80 -28.83
N ASP A 269 -20.54 5.99 -28.77
CA ASP A 269 -19.35 6.39 -29.52
C ASP A 269 -18.31 7.03 -28.56
N GLN A 270 -17.06 7.11 -28.99
CA GLN A 270 -16.00 7.75 -28.22
C GLN A 270 -15.35 8.87 -28.99
N GLN A 271 -15.26 10.03 -28.37
CA GLN A 271 -14.58 11.17 -28.98
C GLN A 271 -13.12 10.81 -29.29
N HIS A 272 -12.61 11.32 -30.40
CA HIS A 272 -11.28 11.06 -30.96
C HIS A 272 -11.03 9.65 -31.48
N PHE A 273 -12.00 8.72 -31.32
CA PHE A 273 -11.89 7.34 -31.80
C PHE A 273 -13.08 6.93 -32.71
N LYS A 274 -13.70 7.89 -33.38
CA LYS A 274 -14.73 7.60 -34.38
C LYS A 274 -14.15 6.84 -35.56
N THR A 275 -14.99 5.99 -36.18
CA THR A 275 -14.57 5.16 -37.32
C THR A 275 -13.92 5.98 -38.45
N ASP A 276 -14.50 7.11 -38.80
CA ASP A 276 -13.95 8.04 -39.80
C ASP A 276 -12.61 8.64 -39.40
N GLN A 277 -12.42 8.97 -38.13
CA GLN A 277 -11.15 9.46 -37.59
C GLN A 277 -10.05 8.38 -37.63
N ILE A 278 -10.38 7.15 -37.21
CA ILE A 278 -9.47 6.01 -37.28
C ILE A 278 -9.12 5.70 -38.74
N MET A 279 -10.11 5.68 -39.64
CA MET A 279 -9.88 5.45 -41.06
C MET A 279 -9.02 6.55 -41.68
N ALA A 280 -9.21 7.80 -41.32
CA ALA A 280 -8.34 8.90 -41.78
C ALA A 280 -6.89 8.71 -41.33
N GLN A 281 -6.66 8.25 -40.09
CA GLN A 281 -5.31 7.93 -39.61
C GLN A 281 -4.68 6.77 -40.39
N ILE A 282 -5.43 5.69 -40.60
CA ILE A 282 -4.94 4.52 -41.38
C ILE A 282 -4.59 4.96 -42.81
N LEU A 283 -5.47 5.70 -43.47
CA LEU A 283 -5.24 6.17 -44.82
C LEU A 283 -4.03 7.12 -44.92
N SER A 284 -3.79 7.93 -43.89
CA SER A 284 -2.63 8.82 -43.85
C SER A 284 -1.29 8.05 -43.77
N LEU A 285 -1.32 6.87 -43.13
CA LEU A 285 -0.14 6.01 -43.00
C LEU A 285 0.18 5.19 -44.27
N ILE A 286 -0.80 4.97 -45.15
CA ILE A 286 -0.62 4.24 -46.40
C ILE A 286 0.23 5.05 -47.43
N HIS A 287 0.36 6.35 -47.20
CA HIS A 287 1.12 7.24 -48.09
C HIS A 287 2.56 7.56 -47.58
N ILE A 288 3.01 6.87 -46.51
CA ILE A 288 4.39 6.89 -46.04
C ILE A 288 5.12 5.64 -46.58
#